data_2587ffdee602fd487cd4a431ba9f1587
#
_entry.id   2587ffdee602fd487cd4a431ba9f1587
#
_cell.length_a   1.000
_cell.length_b   1.000
_cell.length_c   1.000
_cell.angle_alpha   90.00
_cell.angle_beta   90.00
_cell.angle_gamma   90.00
#
_symmetry.space_group_name_H-M   'P 1'
#
loop_
_entity.id
_entity.type
_entity.pdbx_description
1 polymer ?
#
loop_
_entity_poly.entity_id
_entity_poly.type
_entity_poly.pdbx_seq_one_letter_code
_entity_poly.pdbx_strand_id
1 'polypeptide(L)'
;MTTQAASVIVVSRHRTEALMRCLLALTQQDHPQFEVIVVADPTAILAVQSKGLPVKTVVFDHANISAARNVGLMRAAAPLVAFIDDDAVAEPSWLSRLTAPFADSSVIAATGFVRARNGISFQWKACLVDALGQDHPLDVTQTTLLGGTSERAVKTVGTNCAFRRDSLLSIGGFDPSYRFYLDEADVNLRMAALGLTAIVPQAQVHHGFAASARRRADRVPLTLHDIAASSAIFLRRHAPGANLMTALTELTQREAARAKHHLVAGRIGTDEVTALMASLAAGWAEGLQHPLPVLPKLPATNDPFAPMPKTGAAAGRVIAGRIWQRQRLIREAETAVAAGQIVTVICLSPSIRAHQVQFQSAGFWLQTGGLFGRSLREGNKLRLVGFRRRIAQEIARIADHRPID
;
A
#
# COMPACT_ATOMS: atom_id res chain seq x y z
N MET A 1 12.22 9.11 -23.46
CA MET A 1 11.36 9.85 -22.50
C MET A 1 12.15 9.98 -21.21
N THR A 2 12.32 11.17 -20.65
CA THR A 2 13.01 11.38 -19.37
C THR A 2 12.09 10.96 -18.24
N THR A 3 12.51 9.98 -17.44
CA THR A 3 11.81 9.56 -16.22
C THR A 3 11.76 10.72 -15.23
N GLN A 4 10.57 11.11 -14.78
CA GLN A 4 10.40 12.21 -13.81
C GLN A 4 10.85 11.72 -12.43
N ALA A 5 11.52 12.60 -11.67
CA ALA A 5 11.91 12.30 -10.30
C ALA A 5 10.68 12.12 -9.39
N ALA A 6 10.80 11.27 -8.37
CA ALA A 6 9.74 10.96 -7.42
C ALA A 6 10.21 11.08 -5.96
N SER A 7 9.33 11.59 -5.08
CA SER A 7 9.49 11.54 -3.63
C SER A 7 8.57 10.45 -3.08
N VAL A 8 9.14 9.42 -2.48
CA VAL A 8 8.39 8.32 -1.84
C VAL A 8 8.18 8.67 -0.37
N ILE A 9 6.92 8.77 0.05
CA ILE A 9 6.53 9.11 1.42
C ILE A 9 6.07 7.84 2.14
N VAL A 10 6.71 7.53 3.26
CA VAL A 10 6.37 6.41 4.14
C VAL A 10 5.95 6.96 5.49
N VAL A 11 4.72 6.69 5.89
CA VAL A 11 4.19 7.08 7.21
C VAL A 11 4.19 5.86 8.11
N SER A 12 4.75 5.99 9.33
CA SER A 12 4.79 4.90 10.31
C SER A 12 4.47 5.41 11.71
N ARG A 13 3.83 4.58 12.52
CA ARG A 13 3.60 4.87 13.93
C ARG A 13 3.65 3.60 14.77
N HIS A 14 4.67 3.49 15.65
CA HIS A 14 4.90 2.36 16.56
C HIS A 14 5.03 1.01 15.85
N ARG A 15 5.61 1.01 14.62
CA ARG A 15 5.81 -0.20 13.79
C ARG A 15 7.20 -0.25 13.15
N THR A 16 8.24 0.04 13.95
CA THR A 16 9.62 0.17 13.50
C THR A 16 10.11 -1.01 12.64
N GLU A 17 9.80 -2.26 13.01
CA GLU A 17 10.23 -3.44 12.23
C GLU A 17 9.60 -3.50 10.83
N ALA A 18 8.32 -3.13 10.74
CA ALA A 18 7.62 -3.08 9.45
C ALA A 18 8.21 -1.98 8.57
N LEU A 19 8.40 -0.78 9.12
CA LEU A 19 9.05 0.35 8.45
C LEU A 19 10.44 -0.03 7.92
N MET A 20 11.28 -0.65 8.74
CA MET A 20 12.64 -1.04 8.31
C MET A 20 12.62 -2.04 7.15
N ARG A 21 11.66 -2.96 7.12
CA ARG A 21 11.47 -3.89 6.02
C ARG A 21 10.97 -3.20 4.75
N CYS A 22 10.05 -2.23 4.87
CA CYS A 22 9.59 -1.38 3.77
C CYS A 22 10.78 -0.61 3.17
N LEU A 23 11.58 0.06 4.00
CA LEU A 23 12.75 0.83 3.56
C LEU A 23 13.78 -0.06 2.88
N LEU A 24 14.03 -1.26 3.40
CA LEU A 24 14.93 -2.22 2.76
C LEU A 24 14.45 -2.62 1.37
N ALA A 25 13.14 -2.79 1.16
CA ALA A 25 12.60 -3.06 -0.18
C ALA A 25 12.70 -1.83 -1.10
N LEU A 26 12.59 -0.63 -0.58
CA LEU A 26 12.76 0.59 -1.36
C LEU A 26 14.22 0.77 -1.85
N THR A 27 15.22 0.20 -1.17
CA THR A 27 16.60 0.21 -1.71
C THR A 27 16.76 -0.64 -2.98
N GLN A 28 15.80 -1.51 -3.30
CA GLN A 28 15.85 -2.36 -4.50
C GLN A 28 15.11 -1.77 -5.71
N GLN A 29 14.64 -0.52 -5.64
CA GLN A 29 13.90 0.10 -6.74
C GLN A 29 14.79 0.39 -7.95
N ASP A 30 14.27 0.09 -9.14
CA ASP A 30 14.93 0.35 -10.42
C ASP A 30 14.76 1.80 -10.93
N HIS A 31 13.97 2.60 -10.24
CA HIS A 31 13.69 3.99 -10.61
C HIS A 31 14.97 4.85 -10.49
N PRO A 32 15.38 5.59 -11.56
CA PRO A 32 16.69 6.22 -11.62
C PRO A 32 16.85 7.43 -10.70
N GLN A 33 15.76 8.09 -10.33
CA GLN A 33 15.77 9.35 -9.56
C GLN A 33 14.62 9.38 -8.56
N PHE A 34 14.85 8.97 -7.33
CA PHE A 34 13.87 9.12 -6.26
C PHE A 34 14.53 9.43 -4.92
N GLU A 35 13.76 10.04 -4.03
CA GLU A 35 14.10 10.25 -2.64
C GLU A 35 13.06 9.57 -1.76
N VAL A 36 13.40 9.33 -0.50
CA VAL A 36 12.48 8.76 0.50
C VAL A 36 12.32 9.72 1.67
N ILE A 37 11.07 9.92 2.08
CA ILE A 37 10.70 10.74 3.23
C ILE A 37 9.97 9.84 4.22
N VAL A 38 10.52 9.72 5.42
CA VAL A 38 9.94 8.95 6.52
C VAL A 38 9.32 9.90 7.53
N VAL A 39 8.02 9.74 7.77
CA VAL A 39 7.27 10.48 8.79
C VAL A 39 6.85 9.47 9.85
N ALA A 40 7.47 9.53 11.03
CA ALA A 40 7.27 8.50 12.05
C ALA A 40 7.45 9.00 13.50
N ASP A 41 7.09 8.13 14.44
CA ASP A 41 7.34 8.37 15.86
C ASP A 41 8.85 8.44 16.18
N PRO A 42 9.25 9.08 17.31
CA PRO A 42 10.66 9.29 17.64
C PRO A 42 11.51 8.02 17.65
N THR A 43 10.97 6.90 18.15
CA THR A 43 11.68 5.63 18.23
C THR A 43 11.99 5.08 16.85
N ALA A 44 11.01 5.12 15.95
CA ALA A 44 11.19 4.69 14.58
C ALA A 44 12.19 5.57 13.82
N ILE A 45 12.15 6.90 14.02
CA ILE A 45 13.11 7.83 13.40
C ILE A 45 14.55 7.53 13.86
N LEU A 46 14.79 7.31 15.16
CA LEU A 46 16.11 6.93 15.66
C LEU A 46 16.63 5.63 15.01
N ALA A 47 15.75 4.65 14.87
CA ALA A 47 16.09 3.38 14.21
C ALA A 47 16.45 3.58 12.72
N VAL A 48 15.72 4.44 12.01
CA VAL A 48 16.03 4.78 10.61
C VAL A 48 17.37 5.48 10.48
N GLN A 49 17.62 6.48 11.32
CA GLN A 49 18.88 7.25 11.33
C GLN A 49 20.10 6.37 11.63
N SER A 50 19.95 5.38 12.54
CA SER A 50 21.02 4.43 12.88
C SER A 50 21.49 3.56 11.70
N LYS A 51 20.70 3.47 10.62
CA LYS A 51 21.07 2.71 9.41
C LYS A 51 21.88 3.53 8.40
N GLY A 52 22.01 4.83 8.58
CA GLY A 52 22.76 5.70 7.67
C GLY A 52 22.16 5.78 6.25
N LEU A 53 20.90 5.46 6.07
CA LEU A 53 20.21 5.61 4.78
C LEU A 53 20.00 7.12 4.50
N PRO A 54 20.21 7.58 3.26
CA PRO A 54 20.02 8.98 2.88
C PRO A 54 18.53 9.31 2.70
N VAL A 55 17.75 9.12 3.75
CA VAL A 55 16.31 9.41 3.78
C VAL A 55 16.05 10.68 4.59
N LYS A 56 15.09 11.48 4.15
CA LYS A 56 14.58 12.58 4.95
C LYS A 56 13.72 12.03 6.08
N THR A 57 13.90 12.51 7.30
CA THR A 57 13.13 12.05 8.45
C THR A 57 12.37 13.20 9.08
N VAL A 58 11.12 12.96 9.48
CA VAL A 58 10.27 13.92 10.20
C VAL A 58 9.59 13.21 11.36
N VAL A 59 9.74 13.77 12.56
CA VAL A 59 9.07 13.25 13.74
C VAL A 59 7.61 13.64 13.73
N PHE A 60 6.72 12.66 13.82
CA PHE A 60 5.28 12.85 13.92
C PHE A 60 4.65 11.67 14.67
N ASP A 61 4.06 11.91 15.84
CA ASP A 61 3.47 10.84 16.68
C ASP A 61 2.00 11.14 17.04
N HIS A 62 1.22 11.59 16.07
CA HIS A 62 -0.23 11.72 16.21
C HIS A 62 -0.95 10.66 15.38
N ALA A 63 -2.06 10.11 15.91
CA ALA A 63 -2.84 9.06 15.25
C ALA A 63 -3.74 9.62 14.13
N ASN A 64 -3.12 10.31 13.16
CA ASN A 64 -3.78 10.94 12.01
C ASN A 64 -2.93 10.72 10.75
N ILE A 65 -3.36 9.78 9.90
CA ILE A 65 -2.62 9.41 8.69
C ILE A 65 -2.60 10.53 7.66
N SER A 66 -3.71 11.27 7.51
CA SER A 66 -3.82 12.39 6.57
C SER A 66 -2.85 13.52 6.94
N ALA A 67 -2.80 13.90 8.21
CA ALA A 67 -1.86 14.90 8.70
C ALA A 67 -0.40 14.44 8.50
N ALA A 68 -0.10 13.18 8.81
CA ALA A 68 1.25 12.63 8.62
C ALA A 68 1.67 12.61 7.13
N ARG A 69 0.76 12.24 6.22
CA ARG A 69 1.01 12.28 4.77
C ARG A 69 1.27 13.71 4.28
N ASN A 70 0.52 14.70 4.80
CA ASN A 70 0.74 16.11 4.47
C ASN A 70 2.09 16.63 4.96
N VAL A 71 2.52 16.23 6.17
CA VAL A 71 3.86 16.55 6.67
C VAL A 71 4.94 16.01 5.71
N GLY A 72 4.80 14.78 5.24
CA GLY A 72 5.70 14.21 4.23
C GLY A 72 5.62 14.94 2.88
N LEU A 73 4.41 15.27 2.42
CA LEU A 73 4.15 15.99 1.16
C LEU A 73 4.84 17.36 1.14
N MET A 74 4.78 18.10 2.24
CA MET A 74 5.44 19.40 2.39
C MET A 74 6.98 19.32 2.43
N ARG A 75 7.58 18.13 2.52
CA ARG A 75 9.04 17.89 2.46
C ARG A 75 9.48 17.29 1.11
N ALA A 76 8.53 16.94 0.24
CA ALA A 76 8.78 16.34 -1.06
C ALA A 76 9.35 17.36 -2.04
N ALA A 77 10.54 17.10 -2.59
CA ALA A 77 11.21 17.99 -3.55
C ALA A 77 10.96 17.60 -5.01
N ALA A 78 10.60 16.33 -5.28
CA ALA A 78 10.35 15.86 -6.64
C ALA A 78 8.99 16.33 -7.20
N PRO A 79 8.82 16.38 -8.53
CA PRO A 79 7.54 16.73 -9.17
C PRO A 79 6.44 15.67 -8.96
N LEU A 80 6.82 14.43 -8.71
CA LEU A 80 5.90 13.34 -8.39
C LEU A 80 6.05 12.94 -6.92
N VAL A 81 4.94 12.60 -6.28
CA VAL A 81 4.92 12.04 -4.94
C VAL A 81 4.26 10.68 -4.95
N ALA A 82 4.88 9.68 -4.34
CA ALA A 82 4.33 8.34 -4.20
C ALA A 82 4.16 8.01 -2.72
N PHE A 83 3.08 7.30 -2.37
CA PHE A 83 2.80 6.86 -1.01
C PHE A 83 2.83 5.34 -0.93
N ILE A 84 3.43 4.83 0.12
CA ILE A 84 3.47 3.41 0.47
C ILE A 84 3.36 3.27 1.99
N ASP A 85 2.58 2.31 2.48
CA ASP A 85 2.47 2.04 3.92
C ASP A 85 3.73 1.36 4.46
N ASP A 86 4.03 1.59 5.73
CA ASP A 86 5.20 1.03 6.42
C ASP A 86 5.21 -0.51 6.49
N ASP A 87 4.04 -1.16 6.39
CA ASP A 87 3.90 -2.61 6.38
C ASP A 87 3.71 -3.19 4.96
N ALA A 88 3.98 -2.39 3.94
CA ALA A 88 4.03 -2.82 2.55
C ALA A 88 5.48 -3.00 2.07
N VAL A 89 5.65 -3.89 1.11
CA VAL A 89 6.93 -4.19 0.45
C VAL A 89 6.74 -4.00 -1.06
N ALA A 90 7.46 -3.05 -1.63
CA ALA A 90 7.41 -2.76 -3.06
C ALA A 90 8.19 -3.81 -3.87
N GLU A 91 7.62 -4.26 -5.00
CA GLU A 91 8.40 -4.99 -6.01
C GLU A 91 9.48 -4.08 -6.61
N PRO A 92 10.64 -4.58 -7.04
CA PRO A 92 11.73 -3.76 -7.55
C PRO A 92 11.37 -2.80 -8.68
N SER A 93 10.43 -3.16 -9.55
CA SER A 93 9.95 -2.31 -10.65
C SER A 93 8.74 -1.44 -10.28
N TRP A 94 8.35 -1.38 -9.00
CA TRP A 94 7.14 -0.70 -8.56
C TRP A 94 7.12 0.78 -8.91
N LEU A 95 8.14 1.53 -8.51
CA LEU A 95 8.14 2.98 -8.65
C LEU A 95 8.24 3.41 -10.12
N SER A 96 9.10 2.77 -10.91
CA SER A 96 9.23 3.04 -12.34
C SER A 96 7.91 2.82 -13.08
N ARG A 97 7.19 1.74 -12.75
CA ARG A 97 5.90 1.43 -13.38
C ARG A 97 4.80 2.37 -12.92
N LEU A 98 4.75 2.69 -11.61
CA LEU A 98 3.74 3.58 -11.05
C LEU A 98 3.85 5.00 -11.62
N THR A 99 5.08 5.46 -11.89
CA THR A 99 5.35 6.82 -12.37
C THR A 99 5.37 6.93 -13.90
N ALA A 100 5.48 5.84 -14.64
CA ALA A 100 5.53 5.86 -16.10
C ALA A 100 4.36 6.61 -16.77
N PRO A 101 3.10 6.48 -16.34
CA PRO A 101 1.97 7.19 -16.95
C PRO A 101 2.05 8.71 -16.86
N PHE A 102 2.81 9.26 -15.92
CA PHE A 102 2.97 10.72 -15.80
C PHE A 102 3.80 11.35 -16.91
N ALA A 103 4.33 10.56 -17.86
CA ALA A 103 4.85 11.08 -19.13
C ALA A 103 3.75 11.82 -19.93
N ASP A 104 2.50 11.42 -19.76
CA ASP A 104 1.33 12.16 -20.20
C ASP A 104 1.01 13.26 -19.17
N SER A 105 1.01 14.52 -19.62
CA SER A 105 0.76 15.69 -18.75
C SER A 105 -0.66 15.72 -18.19
N SER A 106 -1.62 15.06 -18.84
CA SER A 106 -3.01 14.94 -18.37
C SER A 106 -3.17 13.98 -17.18
N VAL A 107 -2.19 13.10 -16.93
CA VAL A 107 -2.22 12.17 -15.78
C VAL A 107 -1.77 12.91 -14.53
N ILE A 108 -2.65 12.98 -13.53
CA ILE A 108 -2.40 13.67 -12.24
C ILE A 108 -2.27 12.71 -11.07
N ALA A 109 -2.78 11.50 -11.19
CA ALA A 109 -2.73 10.46 -10.18
C ALA A 109 -2.49 9.08 -10.81
N ALA A 110 -1.92 8.15 -10.02
CA ALA A 110 -1.77 6.76 -10.41
C ALA A 110 -1.99 5.85 -9.20
N THR A 111 -2.47 4.63 -9.46
CA THR A 111 -2.59 3.57 -8.44
C THR A 111 -2.16 2.24 -9.02
N GLY A 112 -1.52 1.42 -8.21
CA GLY A 112 -1.13 0.06 -8.57
C GLY A 112 -1.95 -1.01 -7.85
N PHE A 113 -1.62 -2.28 -8.09
CA PHE A 113 -2.26 -3.41 -7.45
C PHE A 113 -1.56 -3.78 -6.13
N VAL A 114 -2.34 -4.30 -5.18
CA VAL A 114 -1.84 -4.68 -3.84
C VAL A 114 -2.01 -6.18 -3.63
N ARG A 115 -0.90 -6.87 -3.39
CA ARG A 115 -0.90 -8.29 -3.03
C ARG A 115 -1.15 -8.47 -1.53
N ALA A 116 -1.89 -9.51 -1.20
CA ALA A 116 -2.17 -9.89 0.17
C ALA A 116 -0.96 -10.57 0.84
N ARG A 117 -1.05 -10.87 2.15
CA ARG A 117 0.00 -11.52 2.97
C ARG A 117 0.66 -12.75 2.36
N ASN A 118 -0.05 -13.50 1.54
CA ASN A 118 0.53 -14.68 0.88
C ASN A 118 1.41 -14.31 -0.33
N GLY A 119 1.46 -13.04 -0.72
CA GLY A 119 2.23 -12.54 -1.85
C GLY A 119 1.79 -13.06 -3.22
N ILE A 120 0.64 -13.73 -3.31
CA ILE A 120 0.11 -14.35 -4.53
C ILE A 120 -1.25 -13.75 -4.91
N SER A 121 -2.22 -13.77 -3.98
CA SER A 121 -3.55 -13.20 -4.21
C SER A 121 -3.48 -11.69 -4.16
N PHE A 122 -4.34 -11.04 -4.93
CA PHE A 122 -4.56 -9.61 -4.77
C PHE A 122 -5.53 -9.34 -3.61
N GLN A 123 -5.17 -8.38 -2.78
CA GLN A 123 -6.05 -7.77 -1.80
C GLN A 123 -6.87 -6.67 -2.45
N TRP A 124 -6.21 -5.91 -3.34
CA TRP A 124 -6.78 -4.78 -4.03
C TRP A 124 -6.31 -4.78 -5.49
N LYS A 125 -7.24 -4.53 -6.39
CA LYS A 125 -6.99 -4.32 -7.81
C LYS A 125 -7.44 -2.90 -8.19
N ALA A 126 -8.28 -2.79 -9.22
CA ALA A 126 -8.85 -1.53 -9.66
C ALA A 126 -10.25 -1.33 -9.09
N CYS A 127 -10.59 -0.09 -8.76
CA CYS A 127 -11.89 0.27 -8.23
C CYS A 127 -12.20 1.74 -8.54
N LEU A 128 -13.48 2.08 -8.71
CA LEU A 128 -13.97 3.44 -8.59
C LEU A 128 -14.53 3.64 -7.18
N VAL A 129 -14.54 4.87 -6.70
CA VAL A 129 -15.27 5.30 -5.52
C VAL A 129 -16.29 6.36 -5.94
N ASP A 130 -17.49 6.30 -5.36
CA ASP A 130 -18.53 7.30 -5.57
C ASP A 130 -18.62 8.30 -4.40
N ALA A 131 -19.49 9.30 -4.54
CA ALA A 131 -19.74 10.32 -3.54
C ALA A 131 -20.37 9.77 -2.24
N LEU A 132 -20.87 8.55 -2.23
CA LEU A 132 -21.32 7.84 -1.03
C LEU A 132 -20.21 7.05 -0.35
N GLY A 133 -18.98 7.04 -0.93
CA GLY A 133 -17.86 6.26 -0.43
C GLY A 133 -17.95 4.77 -0.74
N GLN A 134 -18.82 4.38 -1.69
CA GLN A 134 -19.00 2.99 -2.10
C GLN A 134 -17.98 2.62 -3.19
N ASP A 135 -17.47 1.39 -3.08
CA ASP A 135 -16.47 0.84 -3.99
C ASP A 135 -17.15 0.12 -5.18
N HIS A 136 -16.73 0.46 -6.40
CA HIS A 136 -17.20 -0.17 -7.64
C HIS A 136 -16.01 -0.84 -8.34
N PRO A 137 -15.83 -2.16 -8.17
CA PRO A 137 -14.71 -2.88 -8.76
C PRO A 137 -14.64 -2.73 -10.27
N LEU A 138 -13.42 -2.62 -10.81
CA LEU A 138 -13.12 -2.61 -12.23
C LEU A 138 -12.26 -3.83 -12.60
N ASP A 139 -12.52 -4.42 -13.75
CA ASP A 139 -11.65 -5.44 -14.32
C ASP A 139 -10.65 -4.79 -15.29
N VAL A 140 -9.42 -4.64 -14.80
CA VAL A 140 -8.32 -3.99 -15.52
C VAL A 140 -7.13 -4.92 -15.54
N THR A 141 -6.59 -5.20 -16.73
CA THR A 141 -5.46 -6.12 -16.95
C THR A 141 -4.21 -5.43 -17.47
N GLN A 142 -4.34 -4.22 -17.99
CA GLN A 142 -3.24 -3.40 -18.50
C GLN A 142 -3.38 -1.95 -18.03
N THR A 143 -2.35 -1.14 -18.19
CA THR A 143 -2.39 0.27 -17.80
C THR A 143 -3.56 0.97 -18.49
N THR A 144 -4.42 1.58 -17.69
CA THR A 144 -5.67 2.22 -18.13
C THR A 144 -5.76 3.62 -17.55
N LEU A 145 -6.08 4.60 -18.36
CA LEU A 145 -6.28 5.99 -17.96
C LEU A 145 -7.77 6.29 -17.90
N LEU A 146 -8.25 6.83 -16.81
CA LEU A 146 -9.66 7.17 -16.62
C LEU A 146 -9.79 8.59 -16.06
N GLY A 147 -10.74 9.34 -16.58
CA GLY A 147 -11.23 10.57 -15.98
C GLY A 147 -12.21 10.27 -14.84
N GLY A 148 -12.50 11.29 -14.06
CA GLY A 148 -13.50 11.21 -13.00
C GLY A 148 -14.31 12.51 -12.90
N THR A 149 -15.22 12.54 -11.94
CA THR A 149 -16.04 13.69 -11.55
C THR A 149 -16.02 13.84 -10.03
N SER A 150 -16.60 14.92 -9.50
CA SER A 150 -16.83 15.05 -8.05
C SER A 150 -17.76 13.99 -7.46
N GLU A 151 -18.48 13.24 -8.30
CA GLU A 151 -19.40 12.19 -7.89
C GLU A 151 -18.80 10.79 -8.01
N ARG A 152 -17.78 10.62 -8.86
CA ARG A 152 -17.14 9.32 -9.11
C ARG A 152 -15.72 9.47 -9.62
N ALA A 153 -14.78 8.79 -8.98
CA ALA A 153 -13.37 8.82 -9.35
C ALA A 153 -12.72 7.44 -9.27
N VAL A 154 -11.57 7.26 -9.92
CA VAL A 154 -10.72 6.10 -9.67
C VAL A 154 -10.23 6.16 -8.24
N LYS A 155 -10.44 5.09 -7.47
CA LYS A 155 -9.97 4.98 -6.10
C LYS A 155 -8.50 4.57 -6.09
N THR A 156 -7.63 5.48 -5.68
CA THR A 156 -6.26 5.14 -5.32
C THR A 156 -6.24 4.49 -3.94
N VAL A 157 -5.22 3.71 -3.64
CA VAL A 157 -5.03 3.12 -2.32
C VAL A 157 -3.75 3.65 -1.70
N GLY A 158 -3.81 4.15 -0.46
CA GLY A 158 -2.71 4.83 0.20
C GLY A 158 -1.44 4.02 0.34
N THR A 159 -1.53 2.70 0.30
CA THR A 159 -0.36 1.82 0.27
C THR A 159 0.29 1.68 -1.11
N ASN A 160 -0.34 2.20 -2.20
CA ASN A 160 0.18 2.09 -3.57
C ASN A 160 -0.43 3.15 -4.48
N CYS A 161 -0.03 4.40 -4.32
CA CYS A 161 -0.49 5.50 -5.17
C CYS A 161 0.60 6.55 -5.39
N ALA A 162 0.44 7.32 -6.47
CA ALA A 162 1.28 8.47 -6.78
C ALA A 162 0.45 9.61 -7.35
N PHE A 163 0.96 10.85 -7.20
CA PHE A 163 0.30 12.07 -7.62
C PHE A 163 1.31 13.06 -8.19
N ARG A 164 0.85 13.99 -9.07
CA ARG A 164 1.59 15.22 -9.30
C ARG A 164 1.60 16.03 -8.01
N ARG A 165 2.80 16.33 -7.50
CA ARG A 165 2.97 17.04 -6.22
C ARG A 165 2.18 18.35 -6.20
N ASP A 166 2.34 19.17 -7.22
CA ASP A 166 1.74 20.50 -7.25
C ASP A 166 0.21 20.44 -7.32
N SER A 167 -0.36 19.45 -8.04
CA SER A 167 -1.81 19.20 -8.05
C SER A 167 -2.32 18.80 -6.67
N LEU A 168 -1.61 17.92 -5.97
CA LEU A 168 -1.99 17.50 -4.62
C LEU A 168 -1.84 18.65 -3.61
N LEU A 169 -0.77 19.44 -3.68
CA LEU A 169 -0.59 20.64 -2.85
C LEU A 169 -1.70 21.68 -3.10
N SER A 170 -2.12 21.87 -4.36
CA SER A 170 -3.11 22.89 -4.75
C SER A 170 -4.49 22.65 -4.13
N ILE A 171 -4.87 21.39 -3.91
CA ILE A 171 -6.14 20.99 -3.27
C ILE A 171 -6.05 20.93 -1.74
N GLY A 172 -4.90 21.28 -1.14
CA GLY A 172 -4.67 21.19 0.30
C GLY A 172 -4.24 19.81 0.82
N GLY A 173 -3.79 18.92 -0.08
CA GLY A 173 -3.35 17.57 0.29
C GLY A 173 -4.49 16.67 0.79
N PHE A 174 -4.17 15.83 1.75
CA PHE A 174 -5.13 14.98 2.48
C PHE A 174 -5.85 15.81 3.55
N ASP A 175 -7.17 15.66 3.68
CA ASP A 175 -7.92 16.36 4.74
C ASP A 175 -7.65 15.72 6.11
N PRO A 176 -7.07 16.46 7.08
CA PRO A 176 -6.80 15.93 8.43
C PRO A 176 -8.05 15.54 9.23
N SER A 177 -9.26 15.91 8.77
CA SER A 177 -10.51 15.44 9.34
C SER A 177 -10.65 13.91 9.22
N TYR A 178 -10.04 13.31 8.20
CA TYR A 178 -9.95 11.86 8.05
C TYR A 178 -8.72 11.32 8.77
N ARG A 179 -8.85 11.01 10.05
CA ARG A 179 -7.75 10.42 10.84
C ARG A 179 -7.38 9.01 10.38
N PHE A 180 -8.34 8.32 9.77
CA PHE A 180 -8.22 6.98 9.21
C PHE A 180 -9.47 6.65 8.39
N TYR A 181 -9.32 5.99 7.23
CA TYR A 181 -10.39 5.59 6.33
C TYR A 181 -11.00 6.73 5.50
N LEU A 182 -11.23 6.50 4.23
CA LEU A 182 -11.78 7.41 3.21
C LEU A 182 -10.91 8.65 2.87
N ASP A 183 -9.74 8.80 3.46
CA ASP A 183 -8.82 9.90 3.17
C ASP A 183 -8.35 9.90 1.70
N GLU A 184 -8.04 8.74 1.12
CA GLU A 184 -7.71 8.65 -0.31
C GLU A 184 -8.96 8.88 -1.19
N ALA A 185 -10.12 8.37 -0.78
CA ALA A 185 -11.38 8.57 -1.50
C ALA A 185 -11.74 10.06 -1.61
N ASP A 186 -11.56 10.81 -0.51
CA ASP A 186 -11.72 12.25 -0.48
C ASP A 186 -10.77 12.96 -1.46
N VAL A 187 -9.48 12.63 -1.42
CA VAL A 187 -8.48 13.16 -2.37
C VAL A 187 -8.88 12.86 -3.81
N ASN A 188 -9.30 11.62 -4.10
CA ASN A 188 -9.65 11.21 -5.46
C ASN A 188 -10.81 12.01 -6.04
N LEU A 189 -11.88 12.24 -5.26
CA LEU A 189 -13.03 13.02 -5.71
C LEU A 189 -12.66 14.51 -5.88
N ARG A 190 -11.85 15.10 -4.98
CA ARG A 190 -11.38 16.48 -5.10
C ARG A 190 -10.43 16.69 -6.28
N MET A 191 -9.65 15.69 -6.66
CA MET A 191 -8.73 15.76 -7.79
C MET A 191 -9.39 15.39 -9.13
N ALA A 192 -10.52 14.73 -9.14
CA ALA A 192 -11.11 14.11 -10.32
C ALA A 192 -11.28 15.06 -11.53
N ALA A 193 -11.58 16.33 -11.29
CA ALA A 193 -11.73 17.35 -12.35
C ALA A 193 -10.40 17.91 -12.87
N LEU A 194 -9.27 17.63 -12.23
CA LEU A 194 -7.96 18.18 -12.59
C LEU A 194 -7.24 17.40 -13.68
N GLY A 195 -7.62 16.15 -13.94
CA GLY A 195 -7.00 15.30 -14.96
C GLY A 195 -7.32 13.82 -14.82
N LEU A 196 -6.52 12.99 -15.48
CA LEU A 196 -6.71 11.55 -15.53
C LEU A 196 -6.01 10.84 -14.36
N THR A 197 -6.60 9.74 -13.92
CA THR A 197 -5.96 8.79 -13.00
C THR A 197 -5.57 7.51 -13.75
N ALA A 198 -4.31 7.11 -13.64
CA ALA A 198 -3.79 5.88 -14.20
C ALA A 198 -3.98 4.69 -13.24
N ILE A 199 -4.51 3.59 -13.74
CA ILE A 199 -4.51 2.29 -13.06
C ILE A 199 -3.38 1.46 -13.68
N VAL A 200 -2.41 1.04 -12.85
CA VAL A 200 -1.18 0.37 -13.30
C VAL A 200 -1.07 -1.01 -12.65
N PRO A 201 -1.64 -2.08 -13.25
CA PRO A 201 -1.67 -3.43 -12.66
C PRO A 201 -0.29 -4.00 -12.33
N GLN A 202 0.74 -3.56 -13.06
CA GLN A 202 2.11 -4.05 -12.91
C GLN A 202 2.89 -3.30 -11.81
N ALA A 203 2.41 -2.15 -11.33
CA ALA A 203 2.99 -1.48 -10.15
C ALA A 203 2.46 -2.17 -8.88
N GLN A 204 3.24 -3.12 -8.32
CA GLN A 204 2.74 -4.00 -7.28
C GLN A 204 3.49 -3.83 -5.96
N VAL A 205 2.73 -3.88 -4.87
CA VAL A 205 3.23 -3.96 -3.51
C VAL A 205 2.63 -5.16 -2.77
N HIS A 206 3.35 -5.71 -1.80
CA HIS A 206 2.91 -6.78 -0.92
C HIS A 206 2.55 -6.20 0.45
N HIS A 207 1.29 -6.26 0.86
CA HIS A 207 0.81 -5.65 2.09
C HIS A 207 0.78 -6.64 3.25
N GLY A 208 1.51 -6.34 4.34
CA GLY A 208 1.71 -7.22 5.48
C GLY A 208 0.53 -7.30 6.47
N PHE A 209 -0.33 -6.27 6.51
CA PHE A 209 -1.41 -6.13 7.51
C PHE A 209 -0.91 -6.17 8.95
N ALA A 210 0.03 -5.32 9.29
CA ALA A 210 0.49 -5.20 10.67
C ALA A 210 -0.65 -4.82 11.62
N ALA A 211 -0.52 -5.19 12.88
CA ALA A 211 -1.38 -4.70 13.95
C ALA A 211 -1.24 -3.17 14.10
N SER A 212 -2.28 -2.54 14.64
CA SER A 212 -2.28 -1.12 14.95
C SER A 212 -3.17 -0.86 16.17
N ALA A 213 -3.21 0.38 16.65
CA ALA A 213 -4.15 0.77 17.71
C ALA A 213 -5.64 0.57 17.34
N ARG A 214 -5.94 0.38 16.04
CA ARG A 214 -7.31 0.18 15.54
C ARG A 214 -7.64 -1.28 15.23
N ARG A 215 -6.65 -2.15 15.12
CA ARG A 215 -6.83 -3.51 14.60
C ARG A 215 -5.75 -4.46 15.11
N ARG A 216 -6.17 -5.63 15.57
CA ARG A 216 -5.29 -6.74 15.94
C ARG A 216 -4.60 -7.37 14.71
N ALA A 217 -3.54 -8.15 14.94
CA ALA A 217 -2.82 -8.88 13.89
C ALA A 217 -3.71 -9.90 13.13
N ASP A 218 -4.74 -10.45 13.79
CA ASP A 218 -5.73 -11.35 13.18
C ASP A 218 -6.88 -10.61 12.46
N ARG A 219 -6.76 -9.27 12.31
CA ARG A 219 -7.69 -8.36 11.63
C ARG A 219 -8.97 -8.06 12.40
N VAL A 220 -9.08 -8.49 13.65
CA VAL A 220 -10.19 -8.06 14.52
C VAL A 220 -10.06 -6.56 14.76
N PRO A 221 -11.12 -5.75 14.52
CA PRO A 221 -11.11 -4.34 14.88
C PRO A 221 -11.11 -4.18 16.40
N LEU A 222 -10.35 -3.21 16.89
CA LEU A 222 -10.36 -2.80 18.31
C LEU A 222 -11.33 -1.63 18.53
N THR A 223 -11.63 -0.87 17.48
CA THR A 223 -12.59 0.24 17.48
C THR A 223 -13.11 0.48 16.07
N LEU A 224 -14.31 0.97 15.93
CA LEU A 224 -14.95 1.42 14.70
C LEU A 224 -15.14 2.93 14.65
N HIS A 225 -14.66 3.65 15.69
CA HIS A 225 -14.86 5.08 15.86
C HIS A 225 -14.42 5.90 14.65
N ASP A 226 -13.14 5.77 14.24
CA ASP A 226 -12.62 6.55 13.12
C ASP A 226 -13.26 6.17 11.77
N ILE A 227 -13.68 4.92 11.59
CA ILE A 227 -14.42 4.48 10.39
C ILE A 227 -15.75 5.21 10.32
N ALA A 228 -16.49 5.28 11.43
CA ALA A 228 -17.78 5.93 11.47
C ALA A 228 -17.68 7.46 11.36
N ALA A 229 -16.72 8.07 12.06
CA ALA A 229 -16.48 9.51 11.98
C ALA A 229 -16.14 9.93 10.55
N SER A 230 -15.19 9.24 9.92
CA SER A 230 -14.80 9.50 8.54
C SER A 230 -15.96 9.28 7.55
N SER A 231 -16.78 8.26 7.76
CA SER A 231 -17.97 8.03 6.90
C SER A 231 -18.97 9.19 6.99
N ALA A 232 -19.26 9.70 8.19
CA ALA A 232 -20.16 10.83 8.37
C ALA A 232 -19.60 12.13 7.77
N ILE A 233 -18.30 12.41 7.97
CA ILE A 233 -17.60 13.56 7.38
C ILE A 233 -17.64 13.47 5.85
N PHE A 234 -17.36 12.31 5.28
CA PHE A 234 -17.30 12.06 3.85
C PHE A 234 -18.66 12.32 3.18
N LEU A 235 -19.74 11.76 3.72
CA LEU A 235 -21.10 11.97 3.20
C LEU A 235 -21.50 13.43 3.25
N ARG A 236 -21.23 14.14 4.36
CA ARG A 236 -21.54 15.56 4.50
C ARG A 236 -20.76 16.43 3.51
N ARG A 237 -19.57 16.01 3.11
CA ARG A 237 -18.71 16.74 2.15
C ARG A 237 -19.07 16.43 0.70
N HIS A 238 -19.20 15.16 0.35
CA HIS A 238 -19.32 14.72 -1.05
C HIS A 238 -20.74 14.37 -1.49
N ALA A 239 -21.66 14.11 -0.55
CA ALA A 239 -23.05 13.79 -0.82
C ALA A 239 -23.98 14.51 0.16
N PRO A 240 -24.03 15.87 0.16
CA PRO A 240 -24.80 16.63 1.15
C PRO A 240 -26.32 16.36 1.10
N GLY A 241 -26.84 15.81 -0.01
CA GLY A 241 -28.22 15.36 -0.15
C GLY A 241 -28.50 13.93 0.30
N ALA A 242 -27.48 13.17 0.75
CA ALA A 242 -27.67 11.78 1.16
C ALA A 242 -28.49 11.68 2.46
N ASN A 243 -29.29 10.62 2.55
CA ASN A 243 -30.00 10.29 3.78
C ASN A 243 -29.02 9.68 4.79
N LEU A 244 -28.56 10.51 5.74
CA LEU A 244 -27.56 10.12 6.74
C LEU A 244 -28.05 9.00 7.67
N MET A 245 -29.38 8.88 7.93
CA MET A 245 -29.93 7.79 8.74
C MET A 245 -29.87 6.46 8.00
N THR A 246 -30.19 6.45 6.72
CA THR A 246 -30.02 5.26 5.86
C THR A 246 -28.55 4.83 5.82
N ALA A 247 -27.64 5.77 5.58
CA ALA A 247 -26.21 5.51 5.53
C ALA A 247 -25.65 4.95 6.86
N LEU A 248 -26.09 5.49 8.00
CA LEU A 248 -25.75 4.96 9.33
C LEU A 248 -26.26 3.52 9.50
N THR A 249 -27.49 3.26 9.08
CA THR A 249 -28.09 1.93 9.18
C THR A 249 -27.29 0.91 8.37
N GLU A 250 -26.94 1.23 7.13
CA GLU A 250 -26.13 0.37 6.25
C GLU A 250 -24.71 0.14 6.82
N LEU A 251 -24.06 1.20 7.31
CA LEU A 251 -22.76 1.10 7.96
C LEU A 251 -22.84 0.19 9.20
N THR A 252 -23.84 0.39 10.04
CA THR A 252 -24.06 -0.42 11.26
C THR A 252 -24.29 -1.89 10.92
N GLN A 253 -25.13 -2.19 9.94
CA GLN A 253 -25.39 -3.56 9.48
C GLN A 253 -24.13 -4.24 8.96
N ARG A 254 -23.35 -3.54 8.14
CA ARG A 254 -22.08 -4.06 7.58
C ARG A 254 -21.07 -4.38 8.67
N GLU A 255 -20.86 -3.45 9.61
CA GLU A 255 -19.88 -3.65 10.68
C GLU A 255 -20.37 -4.65 11.74
N ALA A 256 -21.67 -4.70 12.03
CA ALA A 256 -22.27 -5.74 12.88
C ALA A 256 -22.11 -7.14 12.27
N ALA A 257 -22.34 -7.29 10.97
CA ALA A 257 -22.10 -8.57 10.28
C ALA A 257 -20.62 -8.99 10.33
N ARG A 258 -19.70 -8.03 10.20
CA ARG A 258 -18.26 -8.27 10.35
C ARG A 258 -17.90 -8.69 11.79
N ALA A 259 -18.42 -7.99 12.80
CA ALA A 259 -18.21 -8.34 14.20
C ALA A 259 -18.78 -9.72 14.53
N LYS A 260 -20.00 -10.05 14.05
CA LYS A 260 -20.62 -11.37 14.18
C LYS A 260 -19.76 -12.47 13.57
N HIS A 261 -19.12 -12.25 12.42
CA HIS A 261 -18.19 -13.21 11.84
C HIS A 261 -17.00 -13.51 12.78
N HIS A 262 -16.45 -12.48 13.45
CA HIS A 262 -15.38 -12.67 14.42
C HIS A 262 -15.87 -13.36 15.69
N LEU A 263 -17.08 -13.06 16.17
CA LEU A 263 -17.72 -13.71 17.30
C LEU A 263 -17.92 -15.20 17.04
N VAL A 264 -18.52 -15.57 15.91
CA VAL A 264 -18.73 -16.98 15.52
C VAL A 264 -17.41 -17.74 15.36
N ALA A 265 -16.35 -17.06 14.92
CA ALA A 265 -15.02 -17.63 14.83
C ALA A 265 -14.28 -17.69 16.19
N GLY A 266 -14.93 -17.34 17.31
CA GLY A 266 -14.34 -17.36 18.65
C GLY A 266 -13.18 -16.38 18.87
N ARG A 267 -13.10 -15.30 18.05
CA ARG A 267 -12.01 -14.32 18.14
C ARG A 267 -12.31 -13.18 19.11
N ILE A 268 -13.59 -12.90 19.34
CA ILE A 268 -14.09 -11.86 20.26
C ILE A 268 -15.30 -12.41 21.03
N GLY A 269 -15.58 -11.79 22.18
CA GLY A 269 -16.78 -12.04 23.00
C GLY A 269 -17.93 -11.06 22.68
N THR A 270 -19.08 -11.27 23.30
CA THR A 270 -20.27 -10.41 23.18
C THR A 270 -20.03 -8.99 23.66
N ASP A 271 -19.24 -8.83 24.73
CA ASP A 271 -18.91 -7.52 25.29
C ASP A 271 -18.04 -6.70 24.32
N GLU A 272 -17.10 -7.35 23.62
CA GLU A 272 -16.29 -6.70 22.58
C GLU A 272 -17.15 -6.28 21.39
N VAL A 273 -18.15 -7.08 20.98
CA VAL A 273 -19.11 -6.69 19.94
C VAL A 273 -19.89 -5.46 20.38
N THR A 274 -20.38 -5.44 21.62
CA THR A 274 -21.11 -4.29 22.18
C THR A 274 -20.23 -3.04 22.20
N ALA A 275 -18.99 -3.14 22.66
CA ALA A 275 -18.02 -2.04 22.66
C ALA A 275 -17.71 -1.53 21.24
N LEU A 276 -17.58 -2.41 20.24
CA LEU A 276 -17.39 -2.03 18.85
C LEU A 276 -18.59 -1.22 18.32
N MET A 277 -19.82 -1.66 18.58
CA MET A 277 -21.03 -0.94 18.13
C MET A 277 -21.19 0.40 18.86
N ALA A 278 -20.86 0.48 20.14
CA ALA A 278 -20.84 1.74 20.88
C ALA A 278 -19.81 2.72 20.30
N SER A 279 -18.60 2.23 19.96
CA SER A 279 -17.56 3.04 19.34
C SER A 279 -17.96 3.55 17.93
N LEU A 280 -18.73 2.76 17.17
CA LEU A 280 -19.29 3.18 15.88
C LEU A 280 -20.27 4.34 16.08
N ALA A 281 -21.21 4.21 17.02
CA ALA A 281 -22.20 5.25 17.29
C ALA A 281 -21.53 6.56 17.76
N ALA A 282 -20.53 6.48 18.65
CA ALA A 282 -19.79 7.63 19.11
C ALA A 282 -19.00 8.32 17.97
N GLY A 283 -18.32 7.55 17.12
CA GLY A 283 -17.61 8.09 15.96
C GLY A 283 -18.53 8.76 14.95
N TRP A 284 -19.71 8.17 14.69
CA TRP A 284 -20.69 8.79 13.80
C TRP A 284 -21.19 10.12 14.35
N ALA A 285 -21.53 10.19 15.65
CA ALA A 285 -21.96 11.43 16.29
C ALA A 285 -20.88 12.52 16.24
N GLU A 286 -19.59 12.16 16.47
CA GLU A 286 -18.48 13.08 16.30
C GLU A 286 -18.38 13.58 14.85
N GLY A 287 -18.45 12.68 13.87
CA GLY A 287 -18.35 13.03 12.45
C GLY A 287 -19.49 13.94 11.97
N LEU A 288 -20.70 13.83 12.54
CA LEU A 288 -21.81 14.73 12.26
C LEU A 288 -21.56 16.16 12.74
N GLN A 289 -20.83 16.33 13.82
CA GLN A 289 -20.54 17.64 14.42
C GLN A 289 -19.21 18.22 13.95
N HIS A 290 -18.36 17.40 13.29
CA HIS A 290 -17.03 17.82 12.87
C HIS A 290 -17.11 18.99 11.87
N PRO A 291 -16.35 20.09 12.04
CA PRO A 291 -16.28 21.17 11.06
C PRO A 291 -15.82 20.66 9.70
N LEU A 292 -16.36 21.23 8.62
CA LEU A 292 -15.93 20.95 7.24
C LEU A 292 -15.20 22.18 6.67
N PRO A 293 -13.94 22.42 7.06
CA PRO A 293 -13.21 23.58 6.57
C PRO A 293 -12.89 23.45 5.07
N VAL A 294 -12.74 24.60 4.42
CA VAL A 294 -12.06 24.66 3.12
C VAL A 294 -10.58 24.44 3.36
N LEU A 295 -9.99 23.50 2.64
CA LEU A 295 -8.57 23.18 2.79
C LEU A 295 -7.72 24.23 2.07
N PRO A 296 -6.80 24.92 2.76
CA PRO A 296 -5.89 25.84 2.12
C PRO A 296 -4.86 25.07 1.29
N LYS A 297 -4.36 25.69 0.22
CA LYS A 297 -3.20 25.17 -0.52
C LYS A 297 -2.03 24.93 0.46
N LEU A 298 -1.39 23.76 0.37
CA LEU A 298 -0.20 23.48 1.16
C LEU A 298 1.04 24.14 0.54
N PRO A 299 2.00 24.61 1.38
CA PRO A 299 3.24 25.18 0.88
C PRO A 299 4.13 24.08 0.26
N ALA A 300 4.82 24.43 -0.81
CA ALA A 300 5.90 23.62 -1.36
C ALA A 300 7.16 23.80 -0.49
N THR A 301 7.99 22.75 -0.45
CA THR A 301 9.28 22.82 0.24
C THR A 301 10.35 23.54 -0.59
N ASN A 302 11.32 24.12 0.09
CA ASN A 302 12.61 24.51 -0.45
C ASN A 302 13.73 23.51 -0.09
N ASP A 303 13.38 22.36 0.48
CA ASP A 303 14.35 21.33 0.81
C ASP A 303 15.03 20.79 -0.45
N PRO A 304 16.34 20.55 -0.42
CA PRO A 304 17.02 19.91 -1.54
C PRO A 304 16.48 18.48 -1.76
N PHE A 305 16.50 18.05 -3.01
CA PHE A 305 16.25 16.65 -3.36
C PHE A 305 17.38 15.77 -2.78
N ALA A 306 17.03 14.72 -2.04
CA ALA A 306 17.96 13.80 -1.39
C ALA A 306 17.90 12.42 -2.06
N PRO A 307 18.63 12.21 -3.20
CA PRO A 307 18.47 11.00 -3.98
C PRO A 307 18.88 9.76 -3.20
N MET A 308 18.07 8.71 -3.28
CA MET A 308 18.49 7.37 -2.86
C MET A 308 19.65 6.91 -3.73
N PRO A 309 20.68 6.26 -3.14
CA PRO A 309 21.76 5.69 -3.91
C PRO A 309 21.20 4.75 -4.97
N LYS A 310 21.67 4.87 -6.20
CA LYS A 310 21.36 3.85 -7.20
C LYS A 310 21.96 2.54 -6.69
N THR A 311 21.11 1.62 -6.34
CA THR A 311 21.52 0.21 -6.26
C THR A 311 21.80 -0.25 -7.68
N GLY A 312 22.71 0.32 -8.40
CA GLY A 312 23.13 0.06 -9.77
C GLY A 312 22.18 -0.84 -10.57
N ALA A 313 22.43 -1.20 -11.81
CA ALA A 313 21.70 -2.33 -12.40
C ALA A 313 22.06 -3.60 -11.58
N ALA A 314 21.48 -3.71 -10.37
CA ALA A 314 21.75 -4.82 -9.48
C ALA A 314 21.28 -6.08 -10.21
N ALA A 315 22.25 -6.92 -10.56
CA ALA A 315 21.97 -8.16 -11.23
C ALA A 315 20.93 -8.94 -10.44
N GLY A 316 19.87 -9.38 -11.13
CA GLY A 316 18.86 -10.23 -10.51
C GLY A 316 19.38 -11.65 -10.38
N ARG A 317 19.15 -12.31 -9.27
CA ARG A 317 19.57 -13.70 -9.09
C ARG A 317 18.40 -14.56 -8.61
N VAL A 318 18.13 -15.65 -9.32
CA VAL A 318 17.18 -16.66 -8.87
C VAL A 318 17.92 -17.89 -8.35
N ILE A 319 17.67 -18.24 -7.09
CA ILE A 319 18.20 -19.43 -6.42
C ILE A 319 17.06 -20.41 -6.22
N ALA A 320 17.12 -21.58 -6.85
CA ALA A 320 16.02 -22.55 -6.80
C ALA A 320 16.44 -23.90 -6.22
N GLY A 321 15.56 -24.50 -5.42
CA GLY A 321 15.84 -25.80 -4.84
C GLY A 321 14.64 -26.44 -4.15
N ARG A 322 14.89 -27.57 -3.48
CA ARG A 322 13.91 -28.36 -2.74
C ARG A 322 13.86 -27.93 -1.28
N ILE A 323 12.75 -28.25 -0.61
CA ILE A 323 12.50 -27.86 0.79
C ILE A 323 13.61 -28.33 1.76
N TRP A 324 14.20 -29.51 1.53
CA TRP A 324 15.30 -30.01 2.35
C TRP A 324 16.62 -29.28 2.15
N GLN A 325 16.75 -28.46 1.11
CA GLN A 325 17.89 -27.59 0.85
C GLN A 325 17.67 -26.16 1.39
N ARG A 326 16.55 -25.89 2.06
CA ARG A 326 16.11 -24.55 2.42
C ARG A 326 17.17 -23.73 3.14
N GLN A 327 17.86 -24.31 4.12
CA GLN A 327 18.91 -23.58 4.86
C GLN A 327 20.10 -23.20 3.98
N ARG A 328 20.50 -24.09 3.07
CA ARG A 328 21.56 -23.80 2.09
C ARG A 328 21.14 -22.66 1.17
N LEU A 329 19.92 -22.71 0.61
CA LEU A 329 19.38 -21.69 -0.29
C LEU A 329 19.30 -20.32 0.38
N ILE A 330 18.92 -20.27 1.68
CA ILE A 330 18.87 -19.03 2.45
C ILE A 330 20.28 -18.46 2.64
N ARG A 331 21.25 -19.23 3.07
CA ARG A 331 22.65 -18.77 3.22
C ARG A 331 23.24 -18.25 1.90
N GLU A 332 22.96 -18.96 0.81
CA GLU A 332 23.38 -18.52 -0.52
C GLU A 332 22.73 -17.19 -0.93
N ALA A 333 21.44 -17.00 -0.59
CA ALA A 333 20.71 -15.76 -0.82
C ALA A 333 21.29 -14.59 0.00
N GLU A 334 21.56 -14.81 1.30
CA GLU A 334 22.16 -13.81 2.19
C GLU A 334 23.55 -13.35 1.66
N THR A 335 24.37 -14.30 1.20
CA THR A 335 25.66 -13.98 0.58
C THR A 335 25.48 -13.14 -0.69
N ALA A 336 24.52 -13.48 -1.54
CA ALA A 336 24.27 -12.75 -2.78
C ALA A 336 23.70 -11.35 -2.52
N VAL A 337 22.82 -11.18 -1.52
CA VAL A 337 22.33 -9.87 -1.09
C VAL A 337 23.47 -9.02 -0.54
N ALA A 338 24.37 -9.59 0.26
CA ALA A 338 25.54 -8.87 0.77
C ALA A 338 26.49 -8.42 -0.37
N ALA A 339 26.47 -9.11 -1.52
CA ALA A 339 27.16 -8.71 -2.74
C ALA A 339 26.36 -7.70 -3.60
N GLY A 340 25.24 -7.17 -3.10
CA GLY A 340 24.43 -6.15 -3.78
C GLY A 340 23.44 -6.68 -4.82
N GLN A 341 23.17 -8.00 -4.86
CA GLN A 341 22.24 -8.59 -5.82
C GLN A 341 20.78 -8.55 -5.31
N ILE A 342 19.82 -8.41 -6.22
CA ILE A 342 18.39 -8.60 -5.93
C ILE A 342 18.06 -10.08 -6.08
N VAL A 343 17.76 -10.75 -4.96
CA VAL A 343 17.67 -12.21 -4.93
C VAL A 343 16.24 -12.70 -4.76
N THR A 344 15.84 -13.68 -5.57
CA THR A 344 14.62 -14.48 -5.38
C THR A 344 14.96 -15.94 -5.14
N VAL A 345 14.56 -16.46 -3.99
CA VAL A 345 14.65 -17.88 -3.65
C VAL A 345 13.35 -18.58 -3.97
N ILE A 346 13.38 -19.66 -4.77
CA ILE A 346 12.23 -20.52 -5.05
C ILE A 346 12.49 -21.89 -4.39
N CYS A 347 11.81 -22.15 -3.27
CA CYS A 347 11.99 -23.35 -2.45
C CYS A 347 10.75 -24.22 -2.45
N LEU A 348 10.75 -25.35 -3.20
CA LEU A 348 9.58 -26.16 -3.45
C LEU A 348 9.61 -27.50 -2.71
N SER A 349 8.48 -27.88 -2.10
CA SER A 349 8.23 -29.20 -1.54
C SER A 349 7.59 -30.14 -2.58
N PRO A 350 7.70 -31.50 -2.44
CA PRO A 350 7.01 -32.45 -3.28
C PRO A 350 5.53 -32.60 -2.87
N SER A 351 4.78 -31.51 -2.96
CA SER A 351 3.39 -31.44 -2.49
C SER A 351 2.50 -30.58 -3.40
N ILE A 352 1.22 -30.51 -3.07
CA ILE A 352 0.21 -29.67 -3.73
C ILE A 352 -0.04 -28.35 -3.00
N ARG A 353 0.79 -27.97 -2.01
CA ARG A 353 0.61 -26.73 -1.26
C ARG A 353 0.64 -25.53 -2.19
N ALA A 354 -0.32 -24.63 -2.02
CA ALA A 354 -0.31 -23.35 -2.73
C ALA A 354 0.95 -22.55 -2.41
N HIS A 355 1.44 -21.79 -3.38
CA HIS A 355 2.62 -20.97 -3.19
C HIS A 355 2.35 -19.76 -2.30
N GLN A 356 3.42 -19.29 -1.65
CA GLN A 356 3.48 -18.05 -0.90
C GLN A 356 4.78 -17.33 -1.27
N VAL A 357 4.73 -15.99 -1.28
CA VAL A 357 5.89 -15.14 -1.52
C VAL A 357 6.01 -14.15 -0.38
N GLN A 358 7.21 -14.03 0.19
CA GLN A 358 7.50 -13.12 1.29
C GLN A 358 8.86 -12.46 1.09
N PHE A 359 8.96 -11.18 1.37
CA PHE A 359 10.21 -10.48 1.46
C PHE A 359 10.80 -10.69 2.86
N GLN A 360 12.05 -11.15 2.92
CA GLN A 360 12.73 -11.48 4.17
C GLN A 360 13.48 -10.26 4.72
N SER A 361 13.66 -10.19 6.05
CA SER A 361 14.43 -9.13 6.71
C SER A 361 15.89 -9.07 6.26
N ALA A 362 16.41 -10.15 5.69
CA ALA A 362 17.74 -10.22 5.08
C ALA A 362 17.80 -9.65 3.64
N GLY A 363 16.68 -9.09 3.11
CA GLY A 363 16.68 -8.38 1.83
C GLY A 363 16.47 -9.24 0.58
N PHE A 364 15.93 -10.45 0.71
CA PHE A 364 15.61 -11.31 -0.44
C PHE A 364 14.15 -11.75 -0.44
N TRP A 365 13.67 -12.12 -1.61
CA TRP A 365 12.34 -12.65 -1.83
C TRP A 365 12.35 -14.17 -1.67
N LEU A 366 11.48 -14.72 -0.83
CA LEU A 366 11.34 -16.15 -0.63
C LEU A 366 9.97 -16.62 -1.11
N GLN A 367 9.97 -17.41 -2.18
CA GLN A 367 8.81 -18.14 -2.65
C GLN A 367 8.86 -19.58 -2.14
N THR A 368 7.83 -20.00 -1.42
CA THR A 368 7.64 -21.38 -0.95
C THR A 368 6.35 -21.95 -1.51
N GLY A 369 6.24 -23.28 -1.55
CA GLY A 369 5.04 -23.96 -2.02
C GLY A 369 5.31 -25.38 -2.47
N GLY A 370 4.31 -26.01 -3.07
CA GLY A 370 4.42 -27.35 -3.63
C GLY A 370 4.79 -27.35 -5.10
N LEU A 371 5.65 -28.29 -5.51
CA LEU A 371 5.96 -28.49 -6.93
C LEU A 371 4.69 -28.61 -7.79
N PHE A 372 3.67 -29.26 -7.26
CA PHE A 372 2.40 -29.50 -7.91
C PHE A 372 1.31 -28.50 -7.49
N GLY A 373 1.63 -27.58 -6.57
CA GLY A 373 0.70 -26.58 -6.07
C GLY A 373 0.52 -25.40 -7.01
N ARG A 374 -0.56 -24.65 -6.84
CA ARG A 374 -0.85 -23.45 -7.65
C ARG A 374 -0.04 -22.24 -7.16
N SER A 375 0.46 -21.45 -8.11
CA SER A 375 1.11 -20.15 -7.87
C SER A 375 0.22 -18.95 -8.21
N LEU A 376 -0.97 -19.18 -8.75
CA LEU A 376 -2.03 -18.18 -8.97
C LEU A 376 -3.34 -18.74 -8.42
N ARG A 377 -4.21 -17.86 -7.90
CA ARG A 377 -5.50 -18.27 -7.31
C ARG A 377 -6.44 -18.88 -8.34
N GLU A 378 -6.44 -18.31 -9.53
CA GLU A 378 -7.25 -18.71 -10.69
C GLU A 378 -6.73 -19.99 -11.38
N GLY A 379 -5.51 -20.43 -11.03
CA GLY A 379 -4.90 -21.62 -11.63
C GLY A 379 -5.43 -22.93 -11.06
N ASN A 380 -5.21 -24.01 -11.80
CA ASN A 380 -5.56 -25.38 -11.38
C ASN A 380 -4.92 -25.71 -10.03
N LYS A 381 -5.69 -26.34 -9.12
CA LYS A 381 -5.22 -26.75 -7.78
C LYS A 381 -4.04 -27.73 -7.85
N LEU A 382 -4.03 -28.60 -8.87
CA LEU A 382 -2.97 -29.58 -9.13
C LEU A 382 -2.37 -29.33 -10.51
N ARG A 383 -1.03 -29.30 -10.59
CA ARG A 383 -0.28 -29.16 -11.83
C ARG A 383 0.81 -30.23 -11.89
N LEU A 384 0.64 -31.23 -12.72
CA LEU A 384 1.68 -32.25 -12.95
C LEU A 384 2.77 -31.67 -13.85
N VAL A 385 3.92 -31.35 -13.25
CA VAL A 385 5.04 -30.70 -13.93
C VAL A 385 6.37 -31.09 -13.29
N GLY A 386 7.40 -31.30 -14.11
CA GLY A 386 8.75 -31.54 -13.63
C GLY A 386 9.39 -30.30 -12.99
N PHE A 387 10.33 -30.51 -12.08
CA PHE A 387 10.95 -29.44 -11.29
C PHE A 387 11.54 -28.30 -12.15
N ARG A 388 12.39 -28.65 -13.13
CA ARG A 388 13.02 -27.64 -14.00
C ARG A 388 12.00 -26.79 -14.74
N ARG A 389 10.98 -27.43 -15.31
CA ARG A 389 9.90 -26.73 -16.03
C ARG A 389 9.08 -25.85 -15.09
N ARG A 390 8.85 -26.32 -13.84
CA ARG A 390 8.16 -25.52 -12.83
C ARG A 390 8.96 -24.27 -12.47
N ILE A 391 10.26 -24.40 -12.21
CA ILE A 391 11.11 -23.24 -11.90
C ILE A 391 11.11 -22.25 -13.07
N ALA A 392 11.27 -22.69 -14.31
CA ALA A 392 11.20 -21.81 -15.47
C ALA A 392 9.87 -21.03 -15.55
N GLN A 393 8.72 -21.69 -15.25
CA GLN A 393 7.42 -21.03 -15.22
C GLN A 393 7.32 -19.97 -14.11
N GLU A 394 7.88 -20.24 -12.94
CA GLU A 394 7.87 -19.26 -11.84
C GLU A 394 8.83 -18.09 -12.12
N ILE A 395 9.97 -18.34 -12.74
CA ILE A 395 10.90 -17.30 -13.21
C ILE A 395 10.18 -16.40 -14.22
N ALA A 396 9.57 -16.96 -15.25
CA ALA A 396 8.83 -16.19 -16.25
C ALA A 396 7.70 -15.33 -15.62
N ARG A 397 7.04 -15.84 -14.57
CA ARG A 397 5.96 -15.12 -13.87
C ARG A 397 6.48 -13.90 -13.08
N ILE A 398 7.70 -13.94 -12.56
CA ILE A 398 8.27 -12.85 -11.74
C ILE A 398 9.15 -11.89 -12.55
N ALA A 399 9.54 -12.26 -13.77
CA ALA A 399 10.42 -11.47 -14.63
C ALA A 399 9.91 -10.06 -14.91
N ASP A 400 8.57 -9.88 -14.91
CA ASP A 400 7.95 -8.56 -15.07
C ASP A 400 8.16 -7.63 -13.86
N HIS A 401 8.54 -8.15 -12.69
CA HIS A 401 8.59 -7.36 -11.45
C HIS A 401 9.98 -7.28 -10.85
N ARG A 402 10.83 -8.26 -11.15
CA ARG A 402 12.17 -8.41 -10.58
C ARG A 402 13.19 -8.64 -11.67
N PRO A 403 14.38 -8.05 -11.55
CA PRO A 403 15.47 -8.35 -12.48
C PRO A 403 15.83 -9.84 -12.38
N ILE A 404 16.08 -10.45 -13.53
CA ILE A 404 16.48 -11.86 -13.67
C ILE A 404 17.58 -11.91 -14.71
N ASP A 405 18.75 -12.43 -14.32
CA ASP A 405 19.89 -12.69 -15.21
C ASP A 405 19.86 -14.12 -15.75
#